data_859b6243b9ebc3cb492cbe35ce8a6bcb
#
_entry.id   859b6243b9ebc3cb492cbe35ce8a6bcb
#
_cell.length_a   1.000
_cell.length_b   1.000
_cell.length_c   1.000
_cell.angle_alpha   90.00
_cell.angle_beta   90.00
_cell.angle_gamma   90.00
#
_symmetry.space_group_name_H-M   'P 1'
#
loop_
_entity.id
_entity.type
_entity.pdbx_description
1 polymer ?
#
loop_
_entity_poly.entity_id
_entity_poly.type
_entity_poly.pdbx_seq_one_letter_code
_entity_poly.pdbx_strand_id
1 'polypeptide(L)'
;MNEIKIEFKEINPQTLFGNGETFDKIKDAFPKLKLVFRGSFVKAFGNKSELNDFKIKFNHLTNYLLKYNNITSNILEEILSSEKTKFDLSHNANDIILYGVKNNVIRAKTKNQLKIVDLSSKYDLLFIVGPAGTGKT
;
A
#
# COMPACT_ATOMS: atom_id res chain seq x y z
N MET A 1 19.29 4.66 20.63
CA MET A 1 18.80 4.31 19.28
C MET A 1 17.85 3.15 19.42
N ASN A 2 16.65 3.30 18.91
CA ASN A 2 15.65 2.23 18.96
C ASN A 2 15.77 1.34 17.72
N GLU A 3 15.40 0.06 17.88
CA GLU A 3 15.31 -0.86 16.75
C GLU A 3 13.94 -1.51 16.69
N ILE A 4 13.51 -1.85 15.49
CA ILE A 4 12.37 -2.73 15.24
C ILE A 4 12.76 -3.85 14.28
N LYS A 5 12.19 -5.02 14.49
CA LYS A 5 12.32 -6.17 13.59
C LYS A 5 10.94 -6.53 13.05
N ILE A 6 10.80 -6.60 11.73
CA ILE A 6 9.57 -7.01 11.06
C ILE A 6 9.88 -8.28 10.26
N GLU A 7 9.11 -9.33 10.52
CA GLU A 7 9.20 -10.59 9.77
C GLU A 7 8.11 -10.65 8.71
N PHE A 8 8.46 -11.15 7.51
CA PHE A 8 7.54 -11.33 6.37
C PHE A 8 7.69 -12.73 5.75
N LYS A 9 7.40 -13.74 6.57
CA LYS A 9 7.65 -15.17 6.23
C LYS A 9 6.87 -15.67 5.01
N GLU A 10 5.73 -15.08 4.73
CA GLU A 10 4.83 -15.49 3.63
C GLU A 10 5.17 -14.82 2.29
N ILE A 11 6.12 -13.89 2.27
CA ILE A 11 6.53 -13.17 1.06
C ILE A 11 7.90 -13.66 0.63
N ASN A 12 8.02 -14.01 -0.67
CA ASN A 12 9.33 -14.32 -1.23
C ASN A 12 10.20 -13.05 -1.23
N PRO A 13 11.37 -13.05 -0.56
CA PRO A 13 12.27 -11.90 -0.56
C PRO A 13 12.68 -11.42 -1.95
N GLN A 14 12.73 -12.30 -2.95
CA GLN A 14 13.01 -11.95 -4.34
C GLN A 14 11.88 -11.15 -4.98
N THR A 15 10.62 -11.38 -4.60
CA THR A 15 9.49 -10.59 -5.08
C THR A 15 9.57 -9.16 -4.55
N LEU A 16 10.03 -8.99 -3.32
CA LEU A 16 10.20 -7.68 -2.69
C LEU A 16 11.46 -6.94 -3.18
N PHE A 17 12.56 -7.65 -3.39
CA PHE A 17 13.90 -7.07 -3.60
C PHE A 17 14.58 -7.52 -4.90
N GLY A 18 13.92 -8.29 -5.75
CA GLY A 18 14.53 -8.97 -6.90
C GLY A 18 15.26 -8.06 -7.90
N ASN A 19 14.89 -6.80 -7.99
CA ASN A 19 15.51 -5.83 -8.92
C ASN A 19 16.46 -4.84 -8.23
N GLY A 20 16.61 -4.89 -6.90
CA GLY A 20 17.33 -3.85 -6.15
C GLY A 20 16.63 -2.48 -6.13
N GLU A 21 15.86 -2.15 -7.16
CA GLU A 21 15.14 -0.88 -7.29
C GLU A 21 14.12 -0.64 -6.15
N THR A 22 13.37 -1.67 -5.79
CA THR A 22 12.42 -1.60 -4.66
C THR A 22 13.13 -1.32 -3.34
N PHE A 23 14.26 -1.97 -3.11
CA PHE A 23 15.09 -1.75 -1.95
C PHE A 23 15.63 -0.32 -1.87
N ASP A 24 16.18 0.18 -2.98
CA ASP A 24 16.71 1.54 -3.07
C ASP A 24 15.63 2.58 -2.83
N LYS A 25 14.46 2.43 -3.42
CA LYS A 25 13.30 3.32 -3.18
C LYS A 25 12.84 3.32 -1.72
N ILE A 26 12.79 2.16 -1.07
CA ILE A 26 12.46 2.07 0.35
C ILE A 26 13.52 2.78 1.20
N LYS A 27 14.78 2.59 0.89
CA LYS A 27 15.89 3.24 1.60
C LYS A 27 15.89 4.75 1.41
N ASP A 28 15.63 5.23 0.21
CA ASP A 28 15.56 6.66 -0.11
C ASP A 28 14.37 7.35 0.55
N ALA A 29 13.26 6.63 0.73
CA ALA A 29 12.10 7.15 1.45
C ALA A 29 12.33 7.33 2.97
N PHE A 30 13.31 6.62 3.52
CA PHE A 30 13.66 6.67 4.94
C PHE A 30 15.14 6.94 5.18
N PRO A 31 15.67 8.11 4.75
CA PRO A 31 17.10 8.42 4.82
C PRO A 31 17.65 8.50 6.25
N LYS A 32 16.78 8.72 7.25
CA LYS A 32 17.15 8.79 8.66
C LYS A 32 17.17 7.43 9.37
N LEU A 33 16.74 6.37 8.68
CA LEU A 33 16.74 5.02 9.22
C LEU A 33 17.86 4.20 8.62
N LYS A 34 18.54 3.43 9.46
CA LYS A 34 19.42 2.37 8.98
C LYS A 34 18.61 1.09 8.80
N LEU A 35 18.43 0.68 7.55
CA LEU A 35 17.68 -0.52 7.20
C LEU A 35 18.62 -1.68 6.91
N VAL A 36 18.35 -2.84 7.49
CA VAL A 36 19.07 -4.09 7.25
C VAL A 36 18.08 -5.18 6.90
N PHE A 37 18.16 -5.66 5.67
CA PHE A 37 17.33 -6.77 5.18
C PHE A 37 18.13 -8.06 5.22
N ARG A 38 17.57 -9.11 5.80
CA ARG A 38 18.16 -10.45 5.81
C ARG A 38 17.08 -11.51 5.71
N GLY A 39 17.09 -12.28 4.61
CA GLY A 39 16.14 -13.35 4.37
C GLY A 39 14.70 -12.86 4.47
N SER A 40 13.95 -13.34 5.45
CA SER A 40 12.53 -13.05 5.65
C SER A 40 12.24 -11.97 6.70
N PHE A 41 13.22 -11.15 7.05
CA PHE A 41 13.01 -10.07 8.00
C PHE A 41 13.79 -8.79 7.64
N VAL A 42 13.26 -7.66 8.10
CA VAL A 42 13.91 -6.35 8.05
C VAL A 42 14.13 -5.84 9.48
N LYS A 43 15.32 -5.32 9.74
CA LYS A 43 15.63 -4.53 10.94
C LYS A 43 15.76 -3.07 10.55
N ALA A 44 15.12 -2.21 11.31
CA ALA A 44 15.25 -0.76 11.15
C ALA A 44 15.74 -0.15 12.47
N PHE A 45 16.70 0.75 12.36
CA PHE A 45 17.31 1.47 13.47
C PHE A 45 17.12 2.97 13.27
N GLY A 46 16.66 3.67 14.30
CA GLY A 46 16.48 5.12 14.25
C GLY A 46 15.62 5.68 15.38
N ASN A 47 15.02 6.83 15.14
CA ASN A 47 14.12 7.48 16.08
C ASN A 47 12.76 6.78 16.13
N LYS A 48 12.13 6.80 17.31
CA LYS A 48 10.84 6.14 17.54
C LYS A 48 9.75 6.58 16.56
N SER A 49 9.68 7.86 16.22
CA SER A 49 8.71 8.40 15.27
C SER A 49 8.92 7.85 13.84
N GLU A 50 10.16 7.88 13.37
CA GLU A 50 10.54 7.36 12.05
C GLU A 50 10.34 5.84 11.94
N LEU A 51 10.67 5.11 13.00
CA LEU A 51 10.46 3.66 13.07
C LEU A 51 8.97 3.28 13.02
N ASN A 52 8.12 4.06 13.68
CA ASN A 52 6.68 3.83 13.65
C ASN A 52 6.10 4.08 12.24
N ASP A 53 6.53 5.16 11.59
CA ASP A 53 6.14 5.47 10.21
C ASP A 53 6.60 4.37 9.23
N PHE A 54 7.84 3.95 9.35
CA PHE A 54 8.38 2.82 8.59
C PHE A 54 7.56 1.54 8.80
N LYS A 55 7.24 1.20 10.05
CA LYS A 55 6.44 0.02 10.39
C LYS A 55 5.07 0.03 9.71
N ILE A 56 4.37 1.15 9.75
CA ILE A 56 3.05 1.31 9.13
C ILE A 56 3.17 1.11 7.61
N LYS A 57 4.05 1.86 6.95
CA LYS A 57 4.23 1.79 5.50
C LYS A 57 4.72 0.42 5.03
N PHE A 58 5.63 -0.19 5.77
CA PHE A 58 6.14 -1.52 5.45
C PHE A 58 5.07 -2.62 5.62
N ASN A 59 4.21 -2.51 6.63
CA ASN A 59 3.07 -3.41 6.77
C ASN A 59 2.07 -3.26 5.62
N HIS A 60 1.79 -2.04 5.15
CA HIS A 60 0.97 -1.83 3.97
C HIS A 60 1.57 -2.45 2.72
N LEU A 61 2.88 -2.29 2.54
CA LEU A 61 3.62 -2.89 1.44
C LEU A 61 3.54 -4.42 1.46
N THR A 62 3.75 -5.05 2.61
CA THR A 62 3.69 -6.51 2.77
C THR A 62 2.28 -7.04 2.57
N ASN A 63 1.27 -6.38 3.10
CA ASN A 63 -0.14 -6.75 2.89
C ASN A 63 -0.54 -6.64 1.41
N TYR A 64 -0.07 -5.62 0.72
CA TYR A 64 -0.29 -5.47 -0.71
C TYR A 64 0.33 -6.63 -1.50
N LEU A 65 1.59 -6.98 -1.19
CA LEU A 65 2.29 -8.09 -1.83
C LEU A 65 1.65 -9.45 -1.56
N LEU A 66 1.16 -9.70 -0.34
CA LEU A 66 0.43 -10.91 0.00
C LEU A 66 -0.86 -11.06 -0.81
N LYS A 67 -1.53 -9.95 -1.08
CA LYS A 67 -2.79 -9.95 -1.82
C LYS A 67 -2.59 -10.08 -3.33
N TYR A 68 -1.59 -9.43 -3.88
CA TYR A 68 -1.42 -9.26 -5.33
C TYR A 68 -0.17 -9.90 -5.92
N ASN A 69 0.72 -10.38 -5.07
CA ASN A 69 1.97 -11.06 -5.41
C ASN A 69 2.90 -10.29 -6.35
N ASN A 70 2.65 -9.01 -6.55
CA ASN A 70 3.47 -8.11 -7.36
C ASN A 70 3.29 -6.67 -6.91
N ILE A 71 4.31 -5.84 -7.10
CA ILE A 71 4.27 -4.41 -6.83
C ILE A 71 4.91 -3.64 -7.98
N THR A 72 4.23 -2.61 -8.47
CA THR A 72 4.78 -1.70 -9.48
C THR A 72 5.47 -0.51 -8.81
N SER A 73 6.41 0.12 -9.51
CA SER A 73 7.10 1.32 -9.02
C SER A 73 6.14 2.42 -8.60
N ASN A 74 5.06 2.63 -9.35
CA ASN A 74 4.05 3.66 -9.04
C ASN A 74 3.33 3.39 -7.72
N ILE A 75 2.93 2.15 -7.47
CA ILE A 75 2.26 1.75 -6.23
C ILE A 75 3.22 1.83 -5.05
N LEU A 76 4.47 1.41 -5.24
CA LEU A 76 5.51 1.53 -4.23
C LEU A 76 5.72 3.00 -3.83
N GLU A 77 5.84 3.90 -4.79
CA GLU A 77 5.98 5.34 -4.54
C GLU A 77 4.75 5.92 -3.83
N GLU A 78 3.55 5.51 -4.22
CA GLU A 78 2.31 5.92 -3.56
C GLU A 78 2.28 5.50 -2.08
N ILE A 79 2.64 4.25 -1.78
CA ILE A 79 2.71 3.73 -0.41
C ILE A 79 3.76 4.50 0.40
N LEU A 80 4.93 4.75 -0.17
CA LEU A 80 6.05 5.40 0.52
C LEU A 80 5.84 6.91 0.69
N SER A 81 5.17 7.58 -0.25
CA SER A 81 4.95 9.03 -0.23
C SER A 81 3.73 9.48 0.58
N SER A 82 2.83 8.56 0.95
CA SER A 82 1.63 8.90 1.70
C SER A 82 1.95 9.48 3.07
N GLU A 83 1.37 10.63 3.39
CA GLU A 83 1.45 11.21 4.72
C GLU A 83 0.64 10.37 5.72
N LYS A 84 1.09 10.34 6.99
CA LYS A 84 0.53 9.54 8.09
C LYS A 84 -1.00 9.63 8.23
N THR A 85 -1.58 10.77 7.88
CA THR A 85 -3.00 11.06 8.09
C THR A 85 -3.94 10.60 6.99
N LYS A 86 -3.43 10.35 5.78
CA LYS A 86 -4.26 9.89 4.65
C LYS A 86 -4.36 8.38 4.52
N PHE A 87 -3.38 7.67 5.06
CA PHE A 87 -3.33 6.20 4.93
C PHE A 87 -4.19 5.46 5.95
N ASP A 88 -4.41 6.03 7.13
CA ASP A 88 -5.17 5.37 8.21
C ASP A 88 -6.69 5.34 7.99
N LEU A 89 -7.22 6.17 7.08
CA LEU A 89 -8.66 6.33 6.91
C LEU A 89 -9.23 5.97 5.54
N SER A 90 -8.39 5.79 4.52
CA SER A 90 -8.91 5.66 3.14
C SER A 90 -8.43 4.46 2.35
N HIS A 91 -7.45 3.72 2.83
CA HIS A 91 -6.92 2.58 2.06
C HIS A 91 -7.20 1.23 2.72
N ASN A 92 -8.47 0.99 3.01
CA ASN A 92 -8.93 -0.38 3.13
C ASN A 92 -8.75 -1.07 1.78
N ALA A 93 -8.35 -2.32 1.78
CA ALA A 93 -8.28 -3.14 0.57
C ALA A 93 -9.62 -3.15 -0.23
N ASN A 94 -10.69 -2.65 0.36
CA ASN A 94 -12.01 -2.48 -0.21
C ASN A 94 -12.15 -1.27 -1.15
N ASP A 95 -11.20 -0.32 -1.13
CA ASP A 95 -11.23 0.88 -1.98
C ASP A 95 -10.82 0.58 -3.42
N ILE A 96 -10.14 -0.55 -3.63
CA ILE A 96 -9.68 -0.97 -4.95
C ILE A 96 -10.84 -1.62 -5.70
N ILE A 97 -11.23 -1.01 -6.81
CA ILE A 97 -12.32 -1.50 -7.67
C ILE A 97 -11.77 -2.58 -8.60
N LEU A 98 -10.72 -2.27 -9.34
CA LEU A 98 -10.07 -3.21 -10.26
C LEU A 98 -8.66 -2.74 -10.65
N TYR A 99 -7.93 -3.61 -11.30
CA TYR A 99 -6.65 -3.31 -11.93
C TYR A 99 -6.85 -3.02 -13.41
N GLY A 100 -6.46 -1.83 -13.82
CA GLY A 100 -6.46 -1.42 -15.22
C GLY A 100 -5.24 -1.94 -15.99
N VAL A 101 -5.12 -1.49 -17.23
CA VAL A 101 -3.98 -1.81 -18.10
C VAL A 101 -2.67 -1.33 -17.44
N LYS A 102 -1.59 -2.11 -17.56
CA LYS A 102 -0.29 -1.86 -16.94
C LYS A 102 -0.30 -1.80 -15.41
N ASN A 103 -1.19 -2.58 -14.79
CA ASN A 103 -1.33 -2.63 -13.32
C ASN A 103 -1.69 -1.28 -12.66
N ASN A 104 -2.27 -0.36 -13.39
CA ASN A 104 -2.85 0.83 -12.78
C ASN A 104 -4.00 0.43 -11.85
N VAL A 105 -3.94 0.89 -10.61
CA VAL A 105 -4.99 0.60 -9.63
C VAL A 105 -6.12 1.61 -9.79
N ILE A 106 -7.34 1.11 -10.03
CA ILE A 106 -8.55 1.92 -10.07
C ILE A 106 -9.18 1.88 -8.69
N ARG A 107 -9.25 3.03 -8.03
CA ARG A 107 -9.75 3.20 -6.68
C ARG A 107 -10.95 4.11 -6.62
N ALA A 108 -11.77 3.93 -5.59
CA ALA A 108 -12.81 4.89 -5.23
C ALA A 108 -12.17 6.21 -4.77
N LYS A 109 -12.53 7.32 -5.42
CA LYS A 109 -11.98 8.66 -5.12
C LYS A 109 -12.87 9.48 -4.17
N THR A 110 -14.13 9.12 -4.05
CA THR A 110 -15.11 9.82 -3.20
C THR A 110 -15.77 8.86 -2.22
N LYS A 111 -16.38 9.40 -1.14
CA LYS A 111 -17.15 8.60 -0.19
C LYS A 111 -18.32 7.87 -0.83
N ASN A 112 -18.98 8.48 -1.82
CA ASN A 112 -20.08 7.85 -2.53
C ASN A 112 -19.61 6.70 -3.42
N GLN A 113 -18.47 6.85 -4.09
CA GLN A 113 -17.86 5.77 -4.86
C GLN A 113 -17.46 4.59 -3.95
N LEU A 114 -16.89 4.86 -2.79
CA LEU A 114 -16.56 3.83 -1.81
C LEU A 114 -17.82 3.08 -1.34
N LYS A 115 -18.90 3.80 -1.07
CA LYS A 115 -20.19 3.20 -0.72
C LYS A 115 -20.75 2.32 -1.84
N ILE A 116 -20.60 2.71 -3.09
CA ILE A 116 -20.99 1.91 -4.26
C ILE A 116 -20.21 0.59 -4.30
N VAL A 117 -18.91 0.64 -4.09
CA VAL A 117 -18.04 -0.56 -4.05
C VAL A 117 -18.47 -1.50 -2.93
N ASP A 118 -18.71 -0.99 -1.73
CA ASP A 118 -19.16 -1.78 -0.58
C ASP A 118 -20.54 -2.42 -0.83
N LEU A 119 -21.48 -1.65 -1.35
CA LEU A 119 -22.83 -2.15 -1.66
C LEU A 119 -22.85 -3.15 -2.83
N SER A 120 -21.96 -2.99 -3.82
CA SER A 120 -21.87 -3.92 -4.96
C SER A 120 -21.44 -5.33 -4.54
N SER A 121 -20.74 -5.47 -3.44
CA SER A 121 -20.38 -6.77 -2.86
C SER A 121 -21.51 -7.42 -2.07
N LYS A 122 -22.51 -6.66 -1.63
CA LYS A 122 -23.61 -7.11 -0.76
C LYS A 122 -24.91 -7.38 -1.53
N TYR A 123 -25.13 -6.70 -2.66
CA TYR A 123 -26.37 -6.76 -3.43
C TYR A 123 -26.11 -7.17 -4.87
N ASP A 124 -27.00 -7.97 -5.45
CA ASP A 124 -26.90 -8.42 -6.84
C ASP A 124 -27.32 -7.33 -7.85
N LEU A 125 -28.12 -6.37 -7.42
CA LEU A 125 -28.58 -5.25 -8.21
C LEU A 125 -28.41 -3.93 -7.45
N LEU A 126 -27.79 -2.96 -8.09
CA LEU A 126 -27.52 -1.64 -7.53
C LEU A 126 -27.87 -0.54 -8.54
N PHE A 127 -28.77 0.39 -8.17
CA PHE A 127 -29.09 1.56 -8.97
C PHE A 127 -28.27 2.75 -8.52
N ILE A 128 -27.57 3.40 -9.47
CA ILE A 128 -26.75 4.58 -9.23
C ILE A 128 -27.37 5.74 -10.01
N VAL A 129 -27.88 6.73 -9.28
CA VAL A 129 -28.57 7.90 -9.84
C VAL A 129 -27.77 9.16 -9.51
N GLY A 130 -27.57 10.02 -10.50
CA GLY A 130 -26.88 11.29 -10.31
C GLY A 130 -26.77 12.09 -11.62
N PRO A 131 -26.50 13.41 -11.54
CA PRO A 131 -26.26 14.24 -12.71
C PRO A 131 -25.08 13.75 -13.55
N ALA A 132 -25.03 14.11 -14.83
CA ALA A 132 -23.88 13.84 -15.68
C ALA A 132 -22.60 14.50 -15.13
N GLY A 133 -21.44 13.83 -15.24
CA GLY A 133 -20.16 14.36 -14.79
C GLY A 133 -19.88 14.26 -13.27
N THR A 134 -20.67 13.48 -12.53
CA THR A 134 -20.50 13.28 -11.08
C THR A 134 -19.61 12.08 -10.70
N GLY A 135 -18.96 11.44 -11.66
CA GLY A 135 -18.06 10.31 -11.43
C GLY A 135 -18.76 8.96 -11.27
N LYS A 136 -19.93 8.76 -11.91
CA LYS A 136 -20.64 7.46 -11.92
C LYS A 136 -19.90 6.38 -12.71
N THR A 137 -19.16 6.78 -13.69
CA THR A 137 -18.33 5.94 -14.53
C THR A 137 -16.89 6.02 -14.02
#